data_d6626131bed77fea9b95f730239b3e94
#
_entry.id   d6626131bed77fea9b95f730239b3e94
#
_cell.length_a   1.000
_cell.length_b   1.000
_cell.length_c   1.000
_cell.angle_alpha   90.00
_cell.angle_beta   90.00
_cell.angle_gamma   90.00
#
_symmetry.space_group_name_H-M   'P 1'
#
loop_
_entity.id
_entity.type
_entity.pdbx_description
1 polymer ?
#
loop_
_entity_poly.entity_id
_entity_poly.type
_entity_poly.pdbx_seq_one_letter_code
_entity_poly.pdbx_strand_id
1 'polypeptide(L)'
;MVTFQYKSDAEWFYEHLKHRMGHFGLSLEEEKSRLIEFGRYAKERCRKTGTKPGTFTFLGFTHYCSKSRNGRFRVKRKTSKKKFAKKCREVNLLLVKMRTCRLKEIIEKLNQILTGYYHYYGITDNTESITAFRYNIMRSLFYCLNRRSQKKSYNWVEFLNMLDNSYSLVRPRIYVNIYE
;
A
#
# COMPACT_ATOMS: atom_id res chain seq x y z
N MET A 1 2.63 -17.73 7.39
CA MET A 1 3.45 -16.90 8.31
C MET A 1 3.35 -17.53 9.68
N VAL A 2 4.48 -17.82 10.31
CA VAL A 2 4.57 -18.38 11.65
C VAL A 2 5.40 -17.41 12.50
N THR A 3 5.11 -17.28 13.78
CA THR A 3 5.80 -16.39 14.71
C THR A 3 6.37 -17.18 15.88
N PHE A 4 7.60 -16.86 16.26
CA PHE A 4 8.32 -17.48 17.36
C PHE A 4 8.80 -16.43 18.36
N GLN A 5 8.95 -16.83 19.60
CA GLN A 5 9.49 -15.98 20.64
C GLN A 5 11.03 -15.95 20.60
N TYR A 6 11.64 -17.09 20.32
CA TYR A 6 13.09 -17.25 20.27
C TYR A 6 13.56 -17.50 18.83
N LYS A 7 14.75 -17.00 18.53
CA LYS A 7 15.37 -17.17 17.20
C LYS A 7 15.72 -18.63 16.93
N SER A 8 16.22 -19.34 17.94
CA SER A 8 16.55 -20.77 17.87
C SER A 8 15.37 -21.61 17.40
N ASP A 9 14.17 -21.36 17.94
CA ASP A 9 12.96 -22.10 17.60
C ASP A 9 12.53 -21.83 16.15
N ALA A 10 12.71 -20.60 15.69
CA ALA A 10 12.41 -20.23 14.32
C ALA A 10 13.37 -20.90 13.32
N GLU A 11 14.67 -20.95 13.65
CA GLU A 11 15.70 -21.63 12.85
C GLU A 11 15.45 -23.14 12.82
N TRP A 12 15.22 -23.76 13.97
CA TRP A 12 14.88 -25.16 14.09
C TRP A 12 13.62 -25.51 13.27
N PHE A 13 12.56 -24.75 13.42
CA PHE A 13 11.32 -24.96 12.68
C PHE A 13 11.53 -24.84 11.17
N TYR A 14 12.34 -23.89 10.74
CA TYR A 14 12.59 -23.68 9.30
C TYR A 14 13.29 -24.88 8.66
N GLU A 15 14.31 -25.44 9.34
CA GLU A 15 15.01 -26.64 8.85
C GLU A 15 14.10 -27.88 8.88
N HIS A 16 13.32 -28.07 9.93
CA HIS A 16 12.38 -29.20 10.02
C HIS A 16 11.26 -29.08 8.98
N LEU A 17 10.81 -27.87 8.69
CA LEU A 17 9.81 -27.61 7.63
C LEU A 17 10.37 -28.00 6.25
N LYS A 18 11.62 -27.63 5.94
CA LYS A 18 12.28 -28.04 4.68
C LYS A 18 12.32 -29.55 4.54
N HIS A 19 12.77 -30.23 5.58
CA HIS A 19 12.87 -31.69 5.62
C HIS A 19 11.48 -32.34 5.42
N ARG A 20 10.48 -31.88 6.17
CA ARG A 20 9.12 -32.40 6.06
C ARG A 20 8.50 -32.20 4.69
N MET A 21 8.69 -31.02 4.08
CA MET A 21 8.20 -30.76 2.71
C MET A 21 8.88 -31.68 1.69
N GLY A 22 10.18 -31.96 1.86
CA GLY A 22 10.92 -32.89 1.02
C GLY A 22 10.33 -34.30 1.02
N HIS A 23 9.82 -34.80 2.16
CA HIS A 23 9.13 -36.10 2.21
C HIS A 23 7.85 -36.16 1.37
N PHE A 24 7.21 -35.04 1.10
CA PHE A 24 6.03 -34.94 0.22
C PHE A 24 6.38 -34.55 -1.22
N GLY A 25 7.66 -34.55 -1.58
CA GLY A 25 8.11 -34.11 -2.91
C GLY A 25 7.95 -32.62 -3.18
N LEU A 26 7.77 -31.81 -2.11
CA LEU A 26 7.62 -30.36 -2.19
C LEU A 26 8.93 -29.66 -1.80
N SER A 27 9.28 -28.61 -2.49
CA SER A 27 10.41 -27.74 -2.16
C SER A 27 9.95 -26.38 -1.67
N LEU A 28 10.63 -25.83 -0.66
CA LEU A 28 10.43 -24.46 -0.24
C LEU A 28 11.21 -23.52 -1.16
N GLU A 29 10.54 -22.48 -1.66
CA GLU A 29 11.21 -21.44 -2.45
C GLU A 29 11.99 -20.51 -1.51
N GLU A 30 13.31 -20.63 -1.51
CA GLU A 30 14.20 -19.93 -0.60
C GLU A 30 14.15 -18.40 -0.77
N GLU A 31 13.96 -17.91 -2.01
CA GLU A 31 13.82 -16.48 -2.27
C GLU A 31 12.58 -15.85 -1.61
N LYS A 32 11.54 -16.66 -1.37
CA LYS A 32 10.29 -16.21 -0.74
C LYS A 32 10.20 -16.54 0.75
N SER A 33 11.05 -17.44 1.22
CA SER A 33 11.09 -17.87 2.62
C SER A 33 12.15 -17.06 3.38
N ARG A 34 11.75 -16.34 4.42
CA ARG A 34 12.68 -15.49 5.19
C ARG A 34 12.40 -15.59 6.68
N LEU A 35 13.46 -15.71 7.46
CA LEU A 35 13.44 -15.42 8.88
C LEU A 35 13.65 -13.92 9.09
N ILE A 36 12.72 -13.29 9.79
CA ILE A 36 12.73 -11.83 9.98
C ILE A 36 12.68 -11.55 11.48
N GLU A 37 13.67 -10.80 11.98
CA GLU A 37 13.60 -10.28 13.33
C GLU A 37 12.57 -9.16 13.41
N PHE A 38 11.50 -9.41 14.18
CA PHE A 38 10.36 -8.53 14.28
C PHE A 38 9.83 -8.49 15.72
N GLY A 39 9.28 -7.36 16.15
CA GLY A 39 8.66 -7.26 17.47
C GLY A 39 9.19 -6.12 18.33
N ARG A 40 8.76 -6.10 19.60
CA ARG A 40 9.02 -5.00 20.55
C ARG A 40 10.51 -4.67 20.70
N TYR A 41 11.35 -5.67 20.80
CA TYR A 41 12.78 -5.53 21.04
C TYR A 41 13.64 -5.49 19.78
N ALA A 42 13.05 -5.73 18.60
CA ALA A 42 13.77 -5.77 17.33
C ALA A 42 14.53 -4.44 17.07
N LYS A 43 13.90 -3.30 17.38
CA LYS A 43 14.54 -1.99 17.18
C LYS A 43 15.78 -1.80 18.06
N GLU A 44 15.74 -2.26 19.29
CA GLU A 44 16.85 -2.15 20.24
C GLU A 44 18.01 -3.07 19.84
N ARG A 45 17.70 -4.32 19.49
CA ARG A 45 18.69 -5.28 18.99
C ARG A 45 19.34 -4.83 17.71
N CYS A 46 18.55 -4.38 16.74
CA CYS A 46 19.06 -3.86 15.47
C CYS A 46 19.92 -2.59 15.63
N ARG A 47 19.63 -1.76 16.67
CA ARG A 47 20.50 -0.60 16.97
C ARG A 47 21.90 -1.01 17.39
N LYS A 48 22.05 -2.11 18.15
CA LYS A 48 23.36 -2.64 18.57
C LYS A 48 24.18 -3.16 17.39
N THR A 49 23.51 -3.64 16.33
CA THR A 49 24.15 -4.16 15.11
C THR A 49 24.18 -3.17 13.95
N GLY A 50 23.76 -1.91 14.16
CA GLY A 50 23.70 -0.89 13.11
C GLY A 50 22.66 -1.15 12.00
N THR A 51 21.75 -2.10 12.20
CA THR A 51 20.73 -2.49 11.21
C THR A 51 19.36 -1.87 11.50
N LYS A 52 18.41 -2.04 10.60
CA LYS A 52 17.00 -1.63 10.80
C LYS A 52 16.13 -2.86 11.06
N PRO A 53 15.08 -2.75 11.91
CA PRO A 53 14.13 -3.83 12.09
C PRO A 53 13.54 -4.30 10.76
N GLY A 54 13.39 -5.60 10.63
CA GLY A 54 12.80 -6.20 9.44
C GLY A 54 11.39 -5.68 9.16
N THR A 55 11.00 -5.75 7.91
CA THR A 55 9.63 -5.48 7.47
C THR A 55 9.18 -6.64 6.57
N PHE A 56 7.92 -6.97 6.62
CA PHE A 56 7.37 -7.99 5.73
C PHE A 56 6.08 -7.51 5.06
N THR A 57 5.79 -8.09 3.91
CA THR A 57 4.58 -7.78 3.15
C THR A 57 3.62 -8.96 3.24
N PHE A 58 2.41 -8.68 3.72
CA PHE A 58 1.34 -9.66 3.82
C PHE A 58 0.01 -9.01 3.40
N LEU A 59 -0.80 -9.71 2.61
CA LEU A 59 -2.09 -9.23 2.09
C LEU A 59 -2.04 -7.79 1.50
N GLY A 60 -0.98 -7.47 0.78
CA GLY A 60 -0.83 -6.15 0.15
C GLY A 60 -0.36 -5.02 1.07
N PHE A 61 -0.16 -5.29 2.36
CA PHE A 61 0.37 -4.35 3.34
C PHE A 61 1.81 -4.67 3.71
N THR A 62 2.63 -3.65 3.88
CA THR A 62 3.94 -3.75 4.53
C THR A 62 3.78 -3.49 6.01
N HIS A 63 4.14 -4.48 6.83
CA HIS A 63 4.14 -4.41 8.29
C HIS A 63 5.50 -3.96 8.78
N TYR A 64 5.54 -3.07 9.76
CA TYR A 64 6.77 -2.54 10.32
C TYR A 64 6.64 -2.18 11.80
N CYS A 65 7.74 -2.31 12.53
CA CYS A 65 7.82 -1.95 13.94
C CYS A 65 7.80 -0.44 14.13
N SER A 66 6.91 0.07 14.96
CA SER A 66 6.72 1.49 15.24
C SER A 66 6.33 1.73 16.70
N LYS A 67 5.96 2.96 17.01
CA LYS A 67 5.43 3.36 18.32
C LYS A 67 4.09 4.07 18.13
N SER A 68 3.21 3.95 19.14
CA SER A 68 2.01 4.77 19.27
C SER A 68 2.39 6.21 19.64
N ARG A 69 1.42 7.13 19.66
CA ARG A 69 1.62 8.51 20.16
C ARG A 69 2.12 8.51 21.62
N ASN A 70 1.68 7.54 22.43
CA ASN A 70 2.06 7.37 23.82
C ASN A 70 3.37 6.58 24.00
N GLY A 71 4.20 6.42 22.97
CA GLY A 71 5.50 5.74 23.03
C GLY A 71 5.44 4.22 23.11
N ARG A 72 4.26 3.59 23.28
CA ARG A 72 4.12 2.12 23.34
C ARG A 72 4.43 1.48 22.00
N PHE A 73 5.04 0.32 22.03
CA PHE A 73 5.31 -0.48 20.82
C PHE A 73 4.02 -0.79 20.06
N ARG A 74 4.07 -0.65 18.74
CA ARG A 74 2.96 -0.95 17.85
C ARG A 74 3.47 -1.45 16.49
N VAL A 75 2.83 -2.46 15.96
CA VAL A 75 3.01 -2.86 14.57
C VAL A 75 2.09 -2.02 13.71
N LYS A 76 2.69 -1.20 12.85
CA LYS A 76 1.96 -0.39 11.88
C LYS A 76 1.93 -1.04 10.51
N ARG A 77 0.94 -0.66 9.72
CA ARG A 77 0.72 -1.17 8.37
C ARG A 77 0.67 0.00 7.39
N LYS A 78 1.23 -0.21 6.21
CA LYS A 78 1.08 0.71 5.07
C LYS A 78 0.92 -0.09 3.79
N THR A 79 0.25 0.46 2.79
CA THR A 79 0.14 -0.17 1.47
C THR A 79 1.52 -0.51 0.92
N SER A 80 1.72 -1.74 0.45
CA SER A 80 3.01 -2.15 -0.11
C SER A 80 3.35 -1.35 -1.36
N LYS A 81 4.61 -0.91 -1.50
CA LYS A 81 5.08 -0.10 -2.64
C LYS A 81 4.76 -0.76 -3.98
N LYS A 82 4.93 -2.10 -4.07
CA LYS A 82 4.64 -2.87 -5.29
C LYS A 82 3.16 -2.80 -5.69
N LYS A 83 2.24 -2.99 -4.73
CA LYS A 83 0.79 -2.92 -4.97
C LYS A 83 0.33 -1.49 -5.29
N PHE A 84 0.86 -0.51 -4.56
CA PHE A 84 0.61 0.91 -4.82
C PHE A 84 1.01 1.30 -6.25
N ALA A 85 2.26 1.04 -6.63
CA ALA A 85 2.77 1.37 -7.96
C ALA A 85 2.02 0.63 -9.08
N LYS A 86 1.67 -0.66 -8.85
CA LYS A 86 0.84 -1.43 -9.79
C LYS A 86 -0.50 -0.76 -10.00
N LYS A 87 -1.19 -0.38 -8.92
CA LYS A 87 -2.52 0.25 -9.01
C LYS A 87 -2.48 1.62 -9.68
N CYS A 88 -1.47 2.44 -9.39
CA CYS A 88 -1.27 3.71 -10.09
C CYS A 88 -1.06 3.50 -11.60
N ARG A 89 -0.28 2.50 -12.02
CA ARG A 89 -0.09 2.18 -13.45
C ARG A 89 -1.39 1.73 -14.12
N GLU A 90 -2.17 0.88 -13.46
CA GLU A 90 -3.49 0.44 -13.97
C GLU A 90 -4.42 1.64 -14.22
N VAL A 91 -4.47 2.58 -13.26
CA VAL A 91 -5.28 3.80 -13.42
C VAL A 91 -4.77 4.68 -14.56
N ASN A 92 -3.46 4.84 -14.71
CA ASN A 92 -2.89 5.61 -15.81
C ASN A 92 -3.24 5.00 -17.19
N LEU A 93 -3.13 3.68 -17.32
CA LEU A 93 -3.53 2.98 -18.54
C LEU A 93 -5.03 3.12 -18.82
N LEU A 94 -5.86 3.06 -17.80
CA LEU A 94 -7.29 3.29 -17.92
C LEU A 94 -7.59 4.72 -18.41
N LEU A 95 -6.96 5.73 -17.82
CA LEU A 95 -7.12 7.13 -18.23
C LEU A 95 -6.69 7.38 -19.68
N VAL A 96 -5.64 6.71 -20.15
CA VAL A 96 -5.23 6.76 -21.55
C VAL A 96 -6.33 6.19 -22.46
N LYS A 97 -6.92 5.06 -22.09
CA LYS A 97 -8.01 4.44 -22.86
C LYS A 97 -9.28 5.31 -22.87
N MET A 98 -9.58 5.96 -21.73
CA MET A 98 -10.77 6.80 -21.58
C MET A 98 -10.55 8.26 -22.02
N ARG A 99 -9.43 8.59 -22.68
CA ARG A 99 -9.09 9.98 -23.02
C ARG A 99 -10.18 10.70 -23.82
N THR A 100 -10.91 9.99 -24.67
CA THR A 100 -11.97 10.55 -25.51
C THR A 100 -13.35 10.54 -24.85
N CYS A 101 -13.51 9.86 -23.71
CA CYS A 101 -14.78 9.78 -22.99
C CYS A 101 -15.16 11.12 -22.36
N ARG A 102 -16.45 11.27 -22.04
CA ARG A 102 -16.94 12.45 -21.30
C ARG A 102 -16.31 12.51 -19.91
N LEU A 103 -16.03 13.71 -19.41
CA LEU A 103 -15.39 13.92 -18.12
C LEU A 103 -16.19 13.25 -16.98
N LYS A 104 -17.52 13.35 -17.01
CA LYS A 104 -18.42 12.70 -16.03
C LYS A 104 -18.15 11.19 -15.93
N GLU A 105 -18.07 10.49 -17.04
CA GLU A 105 -17.83 9.03 -17.08
C GLU A 105 -16.46 8.67 -16.48
N ILE A 106 -15.43 9.50 -16.77
CA ILE A 106 -14.10 9.31 -16.22
C ILE A 106 -14.13 9.47 -14.68
N ILE A 107 -14.78 10.52 -14.19
CA ILE A 107 -14.89 10.78 -12.75
C ILE A 107 -15.66 9.66 -12.04
N GLU A 108 -16.77 9.21 -12.59
CA GLU A 108 -17.54 8.08 -12.06
C GLU A 108 -16.66 6.82 -11.95
N LYS A 109 -15.89 6.51 -13.00
CA LYS A 109 -14.98 5.36 -13.01
C LYS A 109 -13.85 5.50 -12.01
N LEU A 110 -13.26 6.68 -11.88
CA LEU A 110 -12.24 6.95 -10.87
C LEU A 110 -12.80 6.84 -9.45
N ASN A 111 -14.02 7.31 -9.22
CA ASN A 111 -14.68 7.21 -7.93
C ASN A 111 -14.97 5.74 -7.54
N GLN A 112 -15.38 4.90 -8.48
CA GLN A 112 -15.50 3.45 -8.24
C GLN A 112 -14.16 2.84 -7.80
N ILE A 113 -13.06 3.19 -8.50
CA ILE A 113 -11.72 2.69 -8.17
C ILE A 113 -11.25 3.20 -6.80
N LEU A 114 -11.44 4.49 -6.51
CA LEU A 114 -11.07 5.11 -5.24
C LEU A 114 -11.84 4.47 -4.09
N THR A 115 -13.15 4.32 -4.22
CA THR A 115 -14.01 3.70 -3.21
C THR A 115 -13.55 2.27 -2.91
N GLY A 116 -13.37 1.43 -3.95
CA GLY A 116 -12.88 0.07 -3.76
C GLY A 116 -11.47 0.01 -3.13
N TYR A 117 -10.60 0.95 -3.52
CA TYR A 117 -9.26 1.06 -2.92
C TYR A 117 -9.31 1.46 -1.44
N TYR A 118 -10.20 2.39 -1.07
CA TYR A 118 -10.36 2.81 0.32
C TYR A 118 -11.03 1.75 1.19
N HIS A 119 -11.98 0.99 0.66
CA HIS A 119 -12.56 -0.14 1.39
C HIS A 119 -11.50 -1.18 1.76
N TYR A 120 -10.55 -1.47 0.87
CA TYR A 120 -9.51 -2.45 1.14
C TYR A 120 -8.34 -1.89 1.96
N TYR A 121 -7.87 -0.68 1.62
CA TYR A 121 -6.67 -0.09 2.21
C TYR A 121 -6.95 0.96 3.28
N GLY A 122 -8.21 1.33 3.52
CA GLY A 122 -8.63 2.33 4.51
C GLY A 122 -8.64 1.78 5.93
N ILE A 123 -7.48 1.36 6.40
CA ILE A 123 -7.24 0.87 7.77
C ILE A 123 -6.43 1.89 8.56
N THR A 124 -6.52 1.80 9.89
CA THR A 124 -5.70 2.62 10.80
C THR A 124 -4.21 2.53 10.45
N ASP A 125 -3.49 3.63 10.59
CA ASP A 125 -2.07 3.84 10.24
C ASP A 125 -1.76 3.92 8.72
N ASN A 126 -2.72 3.74 7.81
CA ASN A 126 -2.50 3.78 6.37
C ASN A 126 -3.01 5.05 5.67
N THR A 127 -3.40 6.08 6.43
CA THR A 127 -3.97 7.34 5.91
C THR A 127 -3.06 8.00 4.88
N GLU A 128 -1.76 8.06 5.15
CA GLU A 128 -0.78 8.64 4.21
C GLU A 128 -0.79 7.95 2.85
N SER A 129 -0.85 6.61 2.83
CA SER A 129 -0.82 5.84 1.57
C SER A 129 -2.10 6.05 0.75
N ILE A 130 -3.28 6.07 1.39
CA ILE A 130 -4.55 6.28 0.67
C ILE A 130 -4.69 7.73 0.19
N THR A 131 -4.18 8.70 0.95
CA THR A 131 -4.13 10.12 0.55
C THR A 131 -3.17 10.32 -0.62
N ALA A 132 -1.98 9.71 -0.57
CA ALA A 132 -1.03 9.73 -1.67
C ALA A 132 -1.61 9.08 -2.94
N PHE A 133 -2.40 8.02 -2.80
CA PHE A 133 -3.07 7.38 -3.93
C PHE A 133 -4.07 8.33 -4.60
N ARG A 134 -4.93 9.00 -3.83
CA ARG A 134 -5.84 10.02 -4.36
C ARG A 134 -5.09 11.13 -5.11
N TYR A 135 -4.03 11.65 -4.50
CA TYR A 135 -3.21 12.69 -5.12
C TYR A 135 -2.59 12.23 -6.46
N ASN A 136 -2.08 11.00 -6.53
CA ASN A 136 -1.55 10.46 -7.79
C ASN A 136 -2.64 10.34 -8.86
N ILE A 137 -3.86 9.92 -8.49
CA ILE A 137 -5.00 9.88 -9.42
C ILE A 137 -5.35 11.27 -9.91
N MET A 138 -5.41 12.28 -9.04
CA MET A 138 -5.66 13.66 -9.42
C MET A 138 -4.62 14.17 -10.42
N ARG A 139 -3.34 13.95 -10.15
CA ARG A 139 -2.26 14.30 -11.08
C ARG A 139 -2.41 13.60 -12.44
N SER A 140 -2.70 12.31 -12.42
CA SER A 140 -2.88 11.54 -13.65
C SER A 140 -4.06 12.03 -14.47
N LEU A 141 -5.15 12.39 -13.82
CA LEU A 141 -6.32 12.98 -14.45
C LEU A 141 -5.98 14.36 -15.06
N PHE A 142 -5.30 15.22 -14.32
CA PHE A 142 -4.84 16.53 -14.80
C PHE A 142 -4.01 16.40 -16.07
N TYR A 143 -3.03 15.51 -16.09
CA TYR A 143 -2.23 15.27 -17.30
C TYR A 143 -3.04 14.66 -18.43
N CYS A 144 -3.99 13.78 -18.14
CA CYS A 144 -4.86 13.19 -19.14
C CYS A 144 -5.72 14.26 -19.81
N LEU A 145 -6.34 15.17 -19.06
CA LEU A 145 -7.19 16.23 -19.57
C LEU A 145 -6.39 17.22 -20.44
N ASN A 146 -5.22 17.64 -19.97
CA ASN A 146 -4.35 18.58 -20.68
C ASN A 146 -3.69 17.99 -21.95
N ARG A 147 -3.76 16.66 -22.13
CA ARG A 147 -3.30 15.98 -23.34
C ARG A 147 -4.40 15.69 -24.35
N ARG A 148 -5.65 16.12 -24.11
CA ARG A 148 -6.77 15.96 -25.04
C ARG A 148 -6.67 16.88 -26.26
N SER A 149 -6.05 18.04 -26.09
CA SER A 149 -5.80 19.01 -27.14
C SER A 149 -4.38 19.54 -27.04
N GLN A 150 -3.91 20.19 -28.07
CA GLN A 150 -2.62 20.90 -28.09
C GLN A 150 -2.63 22.14 -27.16
N LYS A 151 -3.81 22.68 -26.86
CA LYS A 151 -4.00 23.77 -25.89
C LYS A 151 -4.10 23.16 -24.49
N LYS A 152 -3.33 23.68 -23.54
CA LYS A 152 -3.49 23.35 -22.11
C LYS A 152 -4.88 23.81 -21.65
N SER A 153 -5.78 22.85 -21.39
CA SER A 153 -7.17 23.16 -21.05
C SER A 153 -7.32 23.70 -19.62
N TYR A 154 -6.42 23.33 -18.73
CA TYR A 154 -6.47 23.71 -17.30
C TYR A 154 -5.09 24.05 -16.79
N ASN A 155 -4.98 25.10 -15.97
CA ASN A 155 -3.91 25.21 -14.99
C ASN A 155 -4.30 24.41 -13.74
N TRP A 156 -3.37 24.26 -12.78
CA TRP A 156 -3.62 23.43 -11.60
C TRP A 156 -4.72 23.98 -10.69
N VAL A 157 -4.83 25.30 -10.56
CA VAL A 157 -5.85 25.96 -9.73
C VAL A 157 -7.24 25.78 -10.34
N GLU A 158 -7.39 26.02 -11.62
CA GLU A 158 -8.65 25.82 -12.35
C GLU A 158 -9.10 24.36 -12.28
N PHE A 159 -8.16 23.41 -12.40
CA PHE A 159 -8.43 21.98 -12.28
C PHE A 159 -8.95 21.62 -10.88
N LEU A 160 -8.34 22.14 -9.81
CA LEU A 160 -8.81 21.93 -8.45
C LEU A 160 -10.20 22.53 -8.23
N ASN A 161 -10.44 23.75 -8.69
CA ASN A 161 -11.76 24.41 -8.63
C ASN A 161 -12.83 23.60 -9.37
N MET A 162 -12.51 23.04 -10.53
CA MET A 162 -13.40 22.16 -11.26
C MET A 162 -13.74 20.89 -10.44
N LEU A 163 -12.75 20.27 -9.79
CA LEU A 163 -12.96 19.09 -8.97
C LEU A 163 -13.78 19.38 -7.71
N ASP A 164 -13.63 20.56 -7.12
CA ASP A 164 -14.36 20.92 -5.90
C ASP A 164 -15.81 21.35 -6.19
N ASN A 165 -16.06 22.03 -7.30
CA ASN A 165 -17.37 22.60 -7.60
C ASN A 165 -18.26 21.73 -8.52
N SER A 166 -17.67 20.98 -9.47
CA SER A 166 -18.46 20.30 -10.52
C SER A 166 -18.26 18.78 -10.56
N TYR A 167 -17.07 18.30 -10.23
CA TYR A 167 -16.69 16.89 -10.44
C TYR A 167 -15.86 16.36 -9.27
N SER A 168 -16.50 16.07 -8.14
CA SER A 168 -15.78 15.66 -6.93
C SER A 168 -15.20 14.24 -7.02
N LEU A 169 -13.93 14.10 -6.63
CA LEU A 169 -13.32 12.80 -6.36
C LEU A 169 -13.47 12.42 -4.89
N VAL A 170 -13.89 11.18 -4.65
CA VAL A 170 -14.10 10.63 -3.30
C VAL A 170 -12.86 10.87 -2.43
N ARG A 171 -13.10 11.37 -1.22
CA ARG A 171 -12.04 11.65 -0.24
C ARG A 171 -11.62 10.37 0.48
N PRO A 172 -10.34 10.23 0.86
CA PRO A 172 -9.86 9.10 1.64
C PRO A 172 -10.61 8.98 2.97
N ARG A 173 -11.01 7.76 3.31
CA ARG A 173 -11.65 7.45 4.59
C ARG A 173 -11.05 6.19 5.17
N ILE A 174 -10.90 6.16 6.50
CA ILE A 174 -10.58 4.95 7.26
C ILE A 174 -11.89 4.23 7.57
N TYR A 175 -11.98 2.97 7.17
CA TYR A 175 -13.15 2.12 7.36
C TYR A 175 -12.97 1.13 8.51
N VAL A 176 -11.74 0.72 8.79
CA VAL A 176 -11.44 -0.28 9.81
C VAL A 176 -10.46 0.29 10.83
N ASN A 177 -10.89 0.33 12.10
CA ASN A 177 -10.00 0.56 13.22
C ASN A 177 -9.47 -0.78 13.72
N ILE A 178 -8.16 -0.99 13.68
CA ILE A 178 -7.52 -2.27 14.01
C ILE A 178 -7.23 -2.37 15.52
N TYR A 179 -7.41 -1.29 16.25
CA TYR A 179 -7.00 -1.15 17.65
C TYR A 179 -8.17 -0.96 18.64
N GLU A 180 -9.36 -1.13 18.14
CA GLU A 180 -10.57 -1.30 18.96
C GLU A 180 -10.79 -2.75 19.34
#